data_e3a25aff4dc6cfa7625ce9bbd4695c0f
#
_entry.id   e3a25aff4dc6cfa7625ce9bbd4695c0f
#
_cell.length_a   1.000
_cell.length_b   1.000
_cell.length_c   1.000
_cell.angle_alpha   90.00
_cell.angle_beta   90.00
_cell.angle_gamma   90.00
#
_symmetry.space_group_name_H-M   'P 1'
#
loop_
_entity.id
_entity.type
_entity.pdbx_description
1 polymer ?
#
loop_
_entity_poly.entity_id
_entity_poly.type
_entity_poly.pdbx_seq_one_letter_code
_entity_poly.pdbx_strand_id
1 'polypeptide(L)'
;MEVRVENGGSYEVGKSGWEIVRSDFQSIPQRHIHENKDGTIISEDLVDSLEFPVIDFSFLAKGGEDEVQKLQKLHLACKDWGFFQVINHGVKEEILEKIKAAVAAFFELPFQEKKKYAMAENETEGYGQNFVVSEHQKHDWSGMIYLLTLHSQNRNFKFWPLSLPGFKEALEEYSREMQKLAEELQANFSVLMGLKRDGLKRLQGGGLKQGIRMNYYPICSRPDLVLECSPHSDGTSFTLLLQDDDVTGLQIKHNEAWVPVKPIPNSLVVNIGDATEVIYIYVTYEFDFKLRTYVDFLFFGVQIQSNGMYKSIEHRAIINEKKPRISIATFMFPDDEQEIGPVETMIDDQNHPKLYRNIKYVDYVREKFSRKMEGKAHLQSYTTSNS
;
A
#
# COMPACT_ATOMS: atom_id res chain seq x y z
N MET A 1 -6.33 -22.53 -3.70
CA MET A 1 -7.05 -21.86 -4.81
C MET A 1 -6.35 -22.23 -6.10
N GLU A 2 -6.96 -23.07 -6.96
CA GLU A 2 -6.39 -23.42 -8.25
C GLU A 2 -6.58 -22.25 -9.22
N VAL A 3 -5.54 -21.45 -9.41
CA VAL A 3 -5.43 -20.64 -10.63
C VAL A 3 -4.89 -21.59 -11.70
N ARG A 4 -5.75 -22.11 -12.57
CA ARG A 4 -5.32 -22.86 -13.73
C ARG A 4 -4.50 -21.96 -14.63
N VAL A 5 -3.20 -22.21 -14.65
CA VAL A 5 -2.33 -21.78 -15.74
C VAL A 5 -2.48 -22.84 -16.82
N GLU A 6 -3.18 -22.50 -17.90
CA GLU A 6 -3.19 -23.36 -19.09
C GLU A 6 -1.82 -23.30 -19.77
N ASN A 7 -1.25 -24.48 -19.92
CA ASN A 7 -0.07 -24.90 -20.68
C ASN A 7 1.33 -24.75 -20.06
N GLY A 8 1.77 -25.81 -19.44
CA GLY A 8 2.94 -26.67 -19.73
C GLY A 8 4.33 -26.03 -19.98
N GLY A 9 4.68 -24.91 -19.39
CA GLY A 9 6.05 -24.51 -19.21
C GLY A 9 6.37 -24.55 -17.71
N SER A 10 7.41 -25.27 -17.31
CA SER A 10 7.96 -25.16 -15.98
C SER A 10 8.27 -23.70 -15.73
N TYR A 11 7.50 -23.04 -14.85
CA TYR A 11 7.82 -21.72 -14.34
C TYR A 11 9.13 -21.84 -13.56
N GLU A 12 10.26 -21.73 -14.23
CA GLU A 12 11.42 -21.23 -13.54
C GLU A 12 11.00 -19.89 -12.96
N VAL A 13 11.08 -19.75 -11.65
CA VAL A 13 10.95 -18.45 -10.98
C VAL A 13 11.78 -17.50 -11.81
N GLY A 14 11.11 -16.65 -12.62
CA GLY A 14 11.76 -15.86 -13.65
C GLY A 14 12.80 -14.97 -12.97
N LYS A 15 13.95 -14.82 -13.58
CA LYS A 15 14.97 -13.92 -13.06
C LYS A 15 14.31 -12.57 -12.83
N SER A 16 14.36 -12.05 -11.61
CA SER A 16 13.94 -10.70 -11.29
C SER A 16 14.81 -9.67 -12.03
N GLY A 17 14.38 -8.41 -12.08
CA GLY A 17 15.21 -7.33 -12.66
C GLY A 17 16.64 -7.35 -12.12
N TRP A 18 16.82 -7.71 -10.83
CA TRP A 18 18.14 -7.82 -10.19
C TRP A 18 19.02 -8.92 -10.79
N GLU A 19 18.50 -10.11 -10.99
CA GLU A 19 19.24 -11.22 -11.60
C GLU A 19 19.57 -10.95 -13.08
N ILE A 20 18.71 -10.18 -13.77
CA ILE A 20 18.97 -9.77 -15.15
C ILE A 20 20.12 -8.78 -15.18
N VAL A 21 20.10 -7.75 -14.35
CA VAL A 21 21.19 -6.75 -14.25
C VAL A 21 22.53 -7.40 -13.94
N ARG A 22 22.55 -8.39 -13.05
CA ARG A 22 23.78 -9.15 -12.72
C ARG A 22 24.31 -10.00 -13.89
N SER A 23 23.43 -10.45 -14.78
CA SER A 23 23.82 -11.30 -15.91
C SER A 23 24.11 -10.50 -17.19
N ASP A 24 23.34 -9.47 -17.49
CA ASP A 24 23.49 -8.61 -18.66
C ASP A 24 22.82 -7.25 -18.43
N PHE A 25 23.61 -6.23 -18.12
CA PHE A 25 23.15 -4.87 -17.85
C PHE A 25 22.53 -4.16 -19.06
N GLN A 26 22.84 -4.59 -20.27
CA GLN A 26 22.42 -3.91 -21.51
C GLN A 26 21.13 -4.46 -22.12
N SER A 27 20.74 -5.66 -21.74
CA SER A 27 19.59 -6.38 -22.31
C SER A 27 18.37 -6.29 -21.40
N ILE A 28 17.29 -5.67 -21.89
CA ILE A 28 15.99 -5.67 -21.21
C ILE A 28 15.05 -6.67 -21.90
N PRO A 29 14.63 -7.72 -21.23
CA PRO A 29 13.67 -8.65 -21.81
C PRO A 29 12.34 -7.97 -22.14
N GLN A 30 11.73 -8.33 -23.28
CA GLN A 30 10.48 -7.75 -23.78
C GLN A 30 9.34 -7.75 -22.74
N ARG A 31 9.32 -8.74 -21.85
CA ARG A 31 8.32 -8.82 -20.77
C ARG A 31 8.39 -7.71 -19.73
N HIS A 32 9.51 -6.96 -19.65
CA HIS A 32 9.68 -5.81 -18.75
C HIS A 32 9.46 -4.46 -19.45
N ILE A 33 9.28 -4.44 -20.77
CA ILE A 33 9.11 -3.20 -21.54
C ILE A 33 7.65 -2.76 -21.50
N HIS A 34 7.40 -1.59 -20.91
CA HIS A 34 6.11 -0.92 -20.89
C HIS A 34 6.04 0.09 -22.05
N GLU A 35 5.21 -0.20 -23.06
CA GLU A 35 5.11 0.62 -24.27
C GLU A 35 4.44 1.97 -24.03
N ASN A 36 3.56 2.06 -23.03
CA ASN A 36 2.87 3.28 -22.64
C ASN A 36 3.05 3.53 -21.14
N LYS A 37 3.84 4.54 -20.79
CA LYS A 37 3.86 5.08 -19.42
C LYS A 37 2.75 6.13 -19.32
N ASP A 38 1.52 5.67 -19.06
CA ASP A 38 0.35 6.53 -19.01
C ASP A 38 0.49 7.67 -17.99
N GLY A 39 0.16 8.87 -18.45
CA GLY A 39 -0.02 10.05 -17.63
C GLY A 39 1.14 11.05 -17.64
N THR A 40 0.77 12.31 -17.54
CA THR A 40 1.72 13.43 -17.41
C THR A 40 2.35 13.44 -16.04
N ILE A 41 3.69 13.45 -15.97
CA ILE A 41 4.42 13.71 -14.73
C ILE A 41 4.41 15.22 -14.50
N ILE A 42 4.02 15.65 -13.29
CA ILE A 42 4.10 17.07 -12.92
C ILE A 42 5.57 17.48 -12.87
N SER A 43 5.89 18.66 -13.42
CA SER A 43 7.25 19.22 -13.38
C SER A 43 7.71 19.45 -11.93
N GLU A 44 9.01 19.40 -11.67
CA GLU A 44 9.58 19.59 -10.33
C GLU A 44 9.15 20.92 -9.70
N ASP A 45 9.08 22.01 -10.48
CA ASP A 45 8.64 23.33 -10.01
C ASP A 45 7.18 23.33 -9.51
N LEU A 46 6.31 22.56 -10.17
CA LEU A 46 4.91 22.37 -9.75
C LEU A 46 4.79 21.45 -8.53
N VAL A 47 5.65 20.43 -8.43
CA VAL A 47 5.69 19.54 -7.27
C VAL A 47 6.04 20.30 -6.01
N ASP A 48 7.00 21.23 -6.09
CA ASP A 48 7.41 22.06 -4.95
C ASP A 48 6.32 23.03 -4.49
N SER A 49 5.37 23.36 -5.36
CA SER A 49 4.18 24.16 -5.02
C SER A 49 3.05 23.33 -4.41
N LEU A 50 3.09 22.00 -4.50
CA LEU A 50 2.11 21.11 -3.90
C LEU A 50 2.54 20.77 -2.47
N GLU A 51 1.76 21.20 -1.50
CA GLU A 51 1.97 20.85 -0.09
C GLU A 51 1.55 19.40 0.17
N PHE A 52 2.44 18.45 -0.14
CA PHE A 52 2.21 17.04 0.18
C PHE A 52 2.06 16.87 1.70
N PRO A 53 1.01 16.18 2.20
CA PRO A 53 0.71 16.15 3.61
C PRO A 53 1.81 15.50 4.45
N VAL A 54 2.24 16.19 5.51
CA VAL A 54 3.16 15.66 6.53
C VAL A 54 2.48 15.76 7.90
N ILE A 55 2.36 14.62 8.56
CA ILE A 55 1.71 14.47 9.87
C ILE A 55 2.78 14.21 10.93
N ASP A 56 2.90 15.11 11.88
CA ASP A 56 3.73 14.91 13.08
C ASP A 56 2.99 14.01 14.08
N PHE A 57 3.48 12.78 14.20
CA PHE A 57 2.80 11.75 15.00
C PHE A 57 3.02 11.88 16.50
N SER A 58 4.06 12.63 16.95
CA SER A 58 4.34 12.85 18.38
C SER A 58 3.18 13.51 19.11
N PHE A 59 2.30 14.16 18.39
CA PHE A 59 1.18 14.88 18.91
C PHE A 59 -0.15 14.10 18.91
N LEU A 60 -0.32 13.15 18.01
CA LEU A 60 -1.55 12.34 17.91
C LEU A 60 -1.71 11.37 19.08
N ALA A 61 -0.62 11.02 19.75
CA ALA A 61 -0.61 10.06 20.86
C ALA A 61 -0.89 10.70 22.24
N LYS A 62 -0.97 12.01 22.37
CA LYS A 62 -0.92 12.71 23.69
C LYS A 62 -2.27 13.25 24.18
N GLY A 63 -3.29 13.38 23.34
CA GLY A 63 -4.54 14.08 23.68
C GLY A 63 -4.34 15.58 23.95
N GLY A 64 -5.42 16.34 24.07
CA GLY A 64 -5.40 17.76 24.43
C GLY A 64 -6.09 18.68 23.42
N GLU A 65 -6.12 19.98 23.69
CA GLU A 65 -6.80 20.96 22.82
C GLU A 65 -6.23 21.02 21.40
N ASP A 66 -4.95 20.69 21.24
CA ASP A 66 -4.30 20.54 19.94
C ASP A 66 -4.76 19.30 19.15
N GLU A 67 -5.41 18.32 19.78
CA GLU A 67 -5.82 17.07 19.15
C GLU A 67 -6.79 17.30 17.99
N VAL A 68 -7.73 18.23 18.14
CA VAL A 68 -8.72 18.58 17.11
C VAL A 68 -8.05 19.09 15.83
N GLN A 69 -7.08 20.00 15.93
CA GLN A 69 -6.39 20.54 14.76
C GLN A 69 -5.55 19.47 14.05
N LYS A 70 -4.97 18.54 14.80
CA LYS A 70 -4.12 17.47 14.29
C LYS A 70 -4.95 16.37 13.62
N LEU A 71 -6.08 16.01 14.22
CA LEU A 71 -7.07 15.13 13.60
C LEU A 71 -7.62 15.75 12.31
N GLN A 72 -7.82 17.08 12.30
CA GLN A 72 -8.24 17.79 11.07
C GLN A 72 -7.19 17.69 9.97
N LYS A 73 -5.90 17.82 10.27
CA LYS A 73 -4.83 17.63 9.28
C LYS A 73 -4.82 16.19 8.73
N LEU A 74 -4.93 15.20 9.62
CA LEU A 74 -5.00 13.80 9.23
C LEU A 74 -6.24 13.53 8.37
N HIS A 75 -7.39 14.11 8.72
CA HIS A 75 -8.61 14.03 7.94
C HIS A 75 -8.40 14.53 6.51
N LEU A 76 -7.89 15.75 6.34
CA LEU A 76 -7.65 16.34 5.03
C LEU A 76 -6.63 15.52 4.21
N ALA A 77 -5.57 15.04 4.86
CA ALA A 77 -4.60 14.18 4.21
C ALA A 77 -5.25 12.89 3.64
N CYS A 78 -6.11 12.22 4.40
CA CYS A 78 -6.83 11.04 3.95
C CYS A 78 -7.87 11.34 2.87
N LYS A 79 -8.60 12.46 3.01
CA LYS A 79 -9.68 12.87 2.11
C LYS A 79 -9.18 13.34 0.76
N ASP A 80 -8.20 14.22 0.76
CA ASP A 80 -7.78 14.94 -0.45
C ASP A 80 -6.65 14.22 -1.18
N TRP A 81 -5.76 13.57 -0.42
CA TRP A 81 -4.57 12.91 -0.94
C TRP A 81 -4.60 11.38 -0.85
N GLY A 82 -5.26 10.80 0.16
CA GLY A 82 -5.18 9.35 0.44
C GLY A 82 -3.78 8.86 0.83
N PHE A 83 -2.81 9.77 0.84
CA PHE A 83 -1.40 9.57 1.14
C PHE A 83 -0.86 10.69 2.03
N PHE A 84 0.06 10.37 2.93
CA PHE A 84 0.78 11.35 3.74
C PHE A 84 2.09 10.78 4.27
N GLN A 85 3.04 11.64 4.61
CA GLN A 85 4.24 11.24 5.34
C GLN A 85 4.03 11.43 6.84
N VAL A 86 4.58 10.50 7.61
CA VAL A 86 4.56 10.55 9.09
C VAL A 86 5.96 10.76 9.60
N ILE A 87 6.14 11.82 10.40
CA ILE A 87 7.37 12.15 11.11
C ILE A 87 7.16 12.00 12.62
N ASN A 88 8.23 11.91 13.38
CA ASN A 88 8.21 11.77 14.85
C ASN A 88 7.33 10.61 15.33
N HIS A 89 7.28 9.51 14.56
CA HIS A 89 6.45 8.33 14.80
C HIS A 89 6.94 7.45 15.96
N GLY A 90 8.05 7.78 16.61
CA GLY A 90 8.57 7.08 17.78
C GLY A 90 9.33 5.78 17.50
N VAL A 91 9.37 5.31 16.26
CA VAL A 91 10.24 4.18 15.87
C VAL A 91 11.68 4.66 15.81
N LYS A 92 12.58 3.95 16.47
CA LYS A 92 13.99 4.33 16.50
C LYS A 92 14.66 4.16 15.14
N GLU A 93 15.52 5.10 14.77
CA GLU A 93 16.29 5.07 13.52
C GLU A 93 17.10 3.78 13.37
N GLU A 94 17.70 3.28 14.48
CA GLU A 94 18.50 2.05 14.44
C GLU A 94 17.66 0.83 13.98
N ILE A 95 16.35 0.82 14.26
CA ILE A 95 15.45 -0.26 13.83
C ILE A 95 15.17 -0.15 12.32
N LEU A 96 14.99 1.07 11.82
CA LEU A 96 14.78 1.34 10.41
C LEU A 96 16.03 0.98 9.59
N GLU A 97 17.20 1.37 10.06
CA GLU A 97 18.46 1.05 9.40
C GLU A 97 18.76 -0.46 9.45
N LYS A 98 18.50 -1.11 10.59
CA LYS A 98 18.70 -2.55 10.77
C LYS A 98 17.84 -3.37 9.80
N ILE A 99 16.58 -3.01 9.60
CA ILE A 99 15.73 -3.73 8.63
C ILE A 99 16.15 -3.43 7.19
N LYS A 100 16.52 -2.19 6.83
CA LYS A 100 17.06 -1.87 5.50
C LYS A 100 18.31 -2.69 5.20
N ALA A 101 19.25 -2.77 6.16
CA ALA A 101 20.48 -3.56 6.03
C ALA A 101 20.19 -5.07 5.87
N ALA A 102 19.25 -5.62 6.63
CA ALA A 102 18.85 -7.02 6.53
C ALA A 102 18.22 -7.34 5.16
N VAL A 103 17.39 -6.45 4.64
CA VAL A 103 16.79 -6.57 3.30
C VAL A 103 17.87 -6.49 2.21
N ALA A 104 18.81 -5.54 2.31
CA ALA A 104 19.92 -5.44 1.37
C ALA A 104 20.76 -6.72 1.36
N ALA A 105 21.11 -7.25 2.54
CA ALA A 105 21.86 -8.49 2.68
C ALA A 105 21.13 -9.70 2.07
N PHE A 106 19.80 -9.76 2.17
CA PHE A 106 19.01 -10.81 1.51
C PHE A 106 19.13 -10.73 -0.01
N PHE A 107 18.98 -9.53 -0.59
CA PHE A 107 19.04 -9.38 -2.04
C PHE A 107 20.44 -9.55 -2.61
N GLU A 108 21.50 -9.38 -1.79
CA GLU A 108 22.88 -9.68 -2.16
C GLU A 108 23.20 -11.18 -2.19
N LEU A 109 22.39 -12.04 -1.59
CA LEU A 109 22.57 -13.48 -1.67
C LEU A 109 22.62 -13.96 -3.13
N PRO A 110 23.39 -15.05 -3.40
CA PRO A 110 23.34 -15.72 -4.69
C PRO A 110 21.91 -16.12 -5.04
N PHE A 111 21.55 -16.09 -6.32
CA PHE A 111 20.19 -16.43 -6.80
C PHE A 111 19.72 -17.80 -6.28
N GLN A 112 20.60 -18.81 -6.27
CA GLN A 112 20.28 -20.16 -5.77
C GLN A 112 19.92 -20.17 -4.28
N GLU A 113 20.50 -19.29 -3.49
CA GLU A 113 20.15 -19.15 -2.07
C GLU A 113 18.78 -18.47 -1.90
N LYS A 114 18.51 -17.39 -2.64
CA LYS A 114 17.18 -16.73 -2.64
C LYS A 114 16.07 -17.67 -3.13
N LYS A 115 16.36 -18.50 -4.12
CA LYS A 115 15.41 -19.47 -4.68
C LYS A 115 14.91 -20.49 -3.64
N LYS A 116 15.64 -20.75 -2.58
CA LYS A 116 15.18 -21.61 -1.47
C LYS A 116 13.94 -21.07 -0.76
N TYR A 117 13.74 -19.77 -0.82
CA TYR A 117 12.61 -19.04 -0.24
C TYR A 117 11.55 -18.64 -1.29
N ALA A 118 11.64 -19.21 -2.49
CA ALA A 118 10.75 -18.83 -3.58
C ALA A 118 9.29 -19.11 -3.23
N MET A 119 8.43 -18.19 -3.66
CA MET A 119 6.98 -18.37 -3.62
C MET A 119 6.61 -19.64 -4.38
N ALA A 120 5.89 -20.55 -3.74
CA ALA A 120 5.40 -21.76 -4.38
C ALA A 120 4.10 -21.47 -5.15
N GLU A 121 3.77 -22.38 -6.05
CA GLU A 121 2.48 -22.34 -6.76
C GLU A 121 1.33 -22.33 -5.74
N ASN A 122 0.38 -21.41 -5.89
CA ASN A 122 -0.76 -21.20 -4.97
C ASN A 122 -0.40 -20.65 -3.57
N GLU A 123 0.84 -20.23 -3.35
CA GLU A 123 1.25 -19.52 -2.14
C GLU A 123 1.35 -18.01 -2.40
N THR A 124 1.18 -17.21 -1.36
CA THR A 124 1.28 -15.76 -1.45
C THR A 124 2.54 -15.21 -0.81
N GLU A 125 3.21 -16.04 0.02
CA GLU A 125 4.45 -15.68 0.71
C GLU A 125 5.68 -16.20 -0.05
N GLY A 126 6.79 -15.53 0.13
CA GLY A 126 8.09 -15.94 -0.37
C GLY A 126 8.76 -14.92 -1.28
N TYR A 127 9.91 -15.34 -1.83
CA TYR A 127 10.70 -14.58 -2.79
C TYR A 127 10.16 -14.77 -4.22
N GLY A 128 10.02 -13.70 -4.97
CA GLY A 128 9.57 -13.77 -6.36
C GLY A 128 9.31 -12.40 -6.99
N GLN A 129 8.31 -12.39 -7.83
CA GLN A 129 7.78 -11.18 -8.48
C GLN A 129 6.32 -10.96 -8.06
N ASN A 130 5.80 -9.80 -8.37
CA ASN A 130 4.36 -9.51 -8.23
C ASN A 130 3.52 -10.55 -8.96
N PHE A 131 2.29 -10.72 -8.48
CA PHE A 131 1.30 -11.65 -9.03
C PHE A 131 1.21 -11.52 -10.55
N VAL A 132 1.78 -12.48 -11.25
CA VAL A 132 1.69 -12.62 -12.70
C VAL A 132 0.54 -13.58 -12.97
N VAL A 133 -0.59 -13.05 -13.39
CA VAL A 133 -1.81 -13.83 -13.67
C VAL A 133 -1.93 -14.25 -15.13
N SER A 134 -1.05 -13.77 -16.01
CA SER A 134 -1.03 -14.19 -17.43
C SER A 134 0.35 -14.03 -18.05
N GLU A 135 0.66 -14.86 -19.06
CA GLU A 135 1.92 -14.81 -19.83
C GLU A 135 2.13 -13.47 -20.56
N HIS A 136 1.07 -12.73 -20.84
CA HIS A 136 1.11 -11.44 -21.51
C HIS A 136 1.23 -10.25 -20.56
N GLN A 137 1.20 -10.49 -19.24
CA GLN A 137 1.37 -9.44 -18.25
C GLN A 137 2.82 -8.98 -18.24
N LYS A 138 3.02 -7.65 -18.31
CA LYS A 138 4.34 -7.05 -18.15
C LYS A 138 4.81 -7.24 -16.71
N HIS A 139 6.11 -7.43 -16.55
CA HIS A 139 6.76 -7.63 -15.26
C HIS A 139 7.40 -6.34 -14.78
N ASP A 140 7.26 -6.07 -13.51
CA ASP A 140 7.97 -4.97 -12.85
C ASP A 140 9.49 -5.23 -12.82
N TRP A 141 10.28 -4.16 -12.85
CA TRP A 141 11.74 -4.19 -12.76
C TRP A 141 12.18 -4.23 -11.29
N SER A 142 11.82 -5.28 -10.61
CA SER A 142 12.03 -5.42 -9.16
C SER A 142 12.28 -6.86 -8.76
N GLY A 143 12.87 -7.05 -7.59
CA GLY A 143 12.80 -8.29 -6.83
C GLY A 143 12.05 -8.04 -5.53
N MET A 144 11.28 -9.00 -5.05
CA MET A 144 10.58 -8.84 -3.77
C MET A 144 10.60 -10.13 -2.95
N ILE A 145 10.48 -9.98 -1.64
CA ILE A 145 10.09 -11.05 -0.72
C ILE A 145 8.92 -10.55 0.13
N TYR A 146 7.86 -11.36 0.21
CA TYR A 146 6.67 -11.06 0.99
C TYR A 146 6.49 -12.10 2.11
N LEU A 147 6.29 -11.64 3.34
CA LEU A 147 6.16 -12.47 4.52
C LEU A 147 5.02 -12.01 5.41
N LEU A 148 4.18 -12.93 5.87
CA LEU A 148 3.21 -12.66 6.94
C LEU A 148 3.94 -12.63 8.28
N THR A 149 3.75 -11.56 9.05
CA THR A 149 4.47 -11.33 10.31
C THR A 149 3.58 -11.36 11.54
N LEU A 150 2.28 -11.09 11.38
CA LEU A 150 1.24 -11.21 12.39
C LEU A 150 0.01 -11.96 11.80
N HIS A 151 -0.64 -12.83 12.53
CA HIS A 151 -0.37 -13.21 13.92
C HIS A 151 0.79 -14.20 13.97
N SER A 152 1.58 -14.18 15.04
CA SER A 152 2.82 -14.97 15.15
C SER A 152 2.64 -16.48 14.97
N GLN A 153 1.46 -17.03 15.33
CA GLN A 153 1.11 -18.44 15.13
C GLN A 153 0.90 -18.81 13.65
N ASN A 154 0.68 -17.82 12.78
CA ASN A 154 0.41 -18.03 11.35
C ASN A 154 1.67 -17.84 10.50
N ARG A 155 2.82 -17.60 11.12
CA ARG A 155 4.09 -17.40 10.39
C ARG A 155 4.52 -18.68 9.71
N ASN A 156 4.73 -18.59 8.38
CA ASN A 156 5.27 -19.70 7.61
C ASN A 156 6.80 -19.57 7.49
N PHE A 157 7.52 -20.14 8.46
CA PHE A 157 8.98 -20.06 8.50
C PHE A 157 9.69 -20.73 7.33
N LYS A 158 9.01 -21.47 6.48
CA LYS A 158 9.55 -22.01 5.22
C LYS A 158 10.08 -20.90 4.31
N PHE A 159 9.41 -19.74 4.30
CA PHE A 159 9.79 -18.61 3.45
C PHE A 159 10.72 -17.60 4.13
N TRP A 160 10.98 -17.77 5.43
CA TRP A 160 11.84 -16.86 6.17
C TRP A 160 13.31 -17.20 5.97
N PRO A 161 14.19 -16.23 5.63
CA PRO A 161 15.63 -16.45 5.47
C PRO A 161 16.34 -16.67 6.81
N LEU A 162 16.02 -17.78 7.49
CA LEU A 162 16.53 -18.08 8.82
C LEU A 162 18.05 -18.35 8.85
N SER A 163 18.63 -18.72 7.71
CA SER A 163 20.08 -18.92 7.57
C SER A 163 20.85 -17.61 7.42
N LEU A 164 20.15 -16.47 7.17
CA LEU A 164 20.77 -15.15 7.06
C LEU A 164 20.85 -14.53 8.46
N PRO A 165 22.06 -14.35 9.02
CA PRO A 165 22.22 -13.85 10.38
C PRO A 165 21.55 -12.48 10.58
N GLY A 166 20.78 -12.34 11.66
CA GLY A 166 20.13 -11.09 12.05
C GLY A 166 18.86 -10.73 11.26
N PHE A 167 18.55 -11.42 10.16
CA PHE A 167 17.37 -11.11 9.34
C PHE A 167 16.06 -11.28 10.13
N LYS A 168 15.90 -12.42 10.80
CA LYS A 168 14.70 -12.72 11.59
C LYS A 168 14.52 -11.69 12.71
N GLU A 169 15.57 -11.41 13.45
CA GLU A 169 15.55 -10.48 14.59
C GLU A 169 15.20 -9.05 14.13
N ALA A 170 15.78 -8.60 13.01
CA ALA A 170 15.48 -7.29 12.41
C ALA A 170 14.01 -7.21 11.97
N LEU A 171 13.51 -8.24 11.29
CA LEU A 171 12.13 -8.27 10.81
C LEU A 171 11.14 -8.33 11.97
N GLU A 172 11.39 -9.13 13.01
CA GLU A 172 10.51 -9.22 14.18
C GLU A 172 10.48 -7.92 14.99
N GLU A 173 11.63 -7.24 15.12
CA GLU A 173 11.71 -5.97 15.81
C GLU A 173 10.98 -4.87 15.05
N TYR A 174 11.23 -4.74 13.76
CA TYR A 174 10.53 -3.82 12.87
C TYR A 174 9.02 -4.07 12.84
N SER A 175 8.60 -5.33 12.69
CA SER A 175 7.20 -5.74 12.68
C SER A 175 6.45 -5.29 13.95
N ARG A 176 7.07 -5.41 15.14
CA ARG A 176 6.48 -4.95 16.41
C ARG A 176 6.29 -3.43 16.46
N GLU A 177 7.26 -2.67 15.96
CA GLU A 177 7.15 -1.22 15.95
C GLU A 177 6.09 -0.75 14.95
N MET A 178 6.03 -1.36 13.76
CA MET A 178 4.97 -1.09 12.78
C MET A 178 3.58 -1.43 13.33
N GLN A 179 3.45 -2.50 14.11
CA GLN A 179 2.19 -2.86 14.74
C GLN A 179 1.72 -1.80 15.75
N LYS A 180 2.60 -1.30 16.60
CA LYS A 180 2.28 -0.24 17.56
C LYS A 180 1.80 1.04 16.85
N LEU A 181 2.53 1.43 15.81
CA LEU A 181 2.18 2.60 15.01
C LEU A 181 0.83 2.41 14.28
N ALA A 182 0.61 1.22 13.73
CA ALA A 182 -0.64 0.88 13.05
C ALA A 182 -1.85 0.87 14.01
N GLU A 183 -1.71 0.36 15.23
CA GLU A 183 -2.77 0.39 16.23
C GLU A 183 -3.16 1.81 16.63
N GLU A 184 -2.17 2.70 16.74
CA GLU A 184 -2.44 4.11 17.05
C GLU A 184 -3.07 4.84 15.86
N LEU A 185 -2.63 4.58 14.62
CA LEU A 185 -3.29 5.09 13.40
C LEU A 185 -4.74 4.61 13.31
N GLN A 186 -4.98 3.30 13.51
CA GLN A 186 -6.32 2.72 13.49
C GLN A 186 -7.24 3.35 14.55
N ALA A 187 -6.70 3.66 15.73
CA ALA A 187 -7.44 4.34 16.78
C ALA A 187 -7.82 5.77 16.38
N ASN A 188 -6.90 6.51 15.74
CA ASN A 188 -7.18 7.86 15.22
C ASN A 188 -8.19 7.80 14.05
N PHE A 189 -8.08 6.85 13.14
CA PHE A 189 -9.08 6.63 12.10
C PHE A 189 -10.46 6.31 12.69
N SER A 190 -10.53 5.52 13.77
CA SER A 190 -11.80 5.26 14.47
C SER A 190 -12.46 6.57 14.92
N VAL A 191 -11.69 7.47 15.56
CA VAL A 191 -12.19 8.78 16.00
C VAL A 191 -12.66 9.63 14.82
N LEU A 192 -11.89 9.68 13.74
CA LEU A 192 -12.26 10.39 12.51
C LEU A 192 -13.53 9.85 11.86
N MET A 193 -13.88 8.58 12.09
CA MET A 193 -15.14 7.96 11.64
C MET A 193 -16.29 8.12 12.64
N GLY A 194 -16.15 8.93 13.68
CA GLY A 194 -17.16 9.06 14.72
C GLY A 194 -17.31 7.84 15.62
N LEU A 195 -16.34 6.93 15.62
CA LEU A 195 -16.32 5.73 16.45
C LEU A 195 -15.53 5.97 17.75
N LYS A 196 -15.69 5.07 18.71
CA LYS A 196 -14.74 4.99 19.84
C LYS A 196 -13.36 4.60 19.32
N ARG A 197 -12.29 4.96 20.03
CA ARG A 197 -10.90 4.69 19.62
C ARG A 197 -10.62 3.22 19.24
N ASP A 198 -11.33 2.27 19.82
CA ASP A 198 -11.23 0.84 19.51
C ASP A 198 -12.28 0.34 18.48
N GLY A 199 -13.05 1.24 17.90
CA GLY A 199 -14.17 0.90 17.02
C GLY A 199 -13.75 0.13 15.78
N LEU A 200 -12.79 0.64 15.00
CA LEU A 200 -12.27 -0.07 13.85
C LEU A 200 -11.57 -1.39 14.21
N LYS A 201 -10.83 -1.42 15.33
CA LYS A 201 -10.22 -2.65 15.81
C LYS A 201 -11.26 -3.75 16.00
N ARG A 202 -12.41 -3.43 16.58
CA ARG A 202 -13.52 -4.39 16.73
C ARG A 202 -14.15 -4.78 15.41
N LEU A 203 -14.38 -3.81 14.52
CA LEU A 203 -14.96 -4.05 13.21
C LEU A 203 -14.04 -4.84 12.26
N GLN A 204 -12.74 -4.90 12.55
CA GLN A 204 -11.75 -5.61 11.74
C GLN A 204 -11.29 -6.94 12.36
N GLY A 205 -12.07 -7.51 13.28
CA GLY A 205 -11.82 -8.83 13.85
C GLY A 205 -10.97 -8.85 15.12
N GLY A 206 -10.83 -7.71 15.82
CA GLY A 206 -10.11 -7.60 17.09
C GLY A 206 -8.62 -7.28 16.96
N GLY A 207 -8.09 -7.23 15.75
CA GLY A 207 -6.71 -6.83 15.45
C GLY A 207 -6.45 -6.85 13.96
N LEU A 208 -5.40 -6.15 13.53
CA LEU A 208 -4.97 -6.16 12.14
C LEU A 208 -3.98 -7.32 11.92
N LYS A 209 -4.13 -8.01 10.81
CA LYS A 209 -3.07 -8.85 10.24
C LYS A 209 -2.00 -7.95 9.64
N GLN A 210 -0.78 -8.46 9.58
CA GLN A 210 0.34 -7.74 9.02
C GLN A 210 1.11 -8.63 8.05
N GLY A 211 1.35 -8.11 6.86
CA GLY A 211 2.29 -8.67 5.90
C GLY A 211 3.33 -7.64 5.51
N ILE A 212 4.59 -8.05 5.37
CA ILE A 212 5.68 -7.15 5.02
C ILE A 212 6.26 -7.57 3.67
N ARG A 213 6.20 -6.66 2.72
CA ARG A 213 6.80 -6.80 1.40
C ARG A 213 8.06 -5.94 1.33
N MET A 214 9.17 -6.60 1.17
CA MET A 214 10.48 -6.00 1.02
C MET A 214 10.86 -6.03 -0.46
N ASN A 215 11.07 -4.87 -1.06
CA ASN A 215 11.38 -4.71 -2.47
C ASN A 215 12.81 -4.22 -2.66
N TYR A 216 13.44 -4.69 -3.72
CA TYR A 216 14.70 -4.21 -4.23
C TYR A 216 14.54 -3.82 -5.70
N TYR A 217 14.91 -2.62 -6.04
CA TYR A 217 14.81 -2.02 -7.36
C TYR A 217 16.23 -1.73 -7.89
N PRO A 218 16.72 -2.53 -8.81
CA PRO A 218 18.05 -2.30 -9.38
C PRO A 218 18.03 -1.13 -10.35
N ILE A 219 19.20 -0.52 -10.58
CA ILE A 219 19.37 0.44 -11.66
C ILE A 219 19.00 -0.21 -13.01
N CYS A 220 18.62 0.63 -13.98
CA CYS A 220 18.32 0.18 -15.34
C CYS A 220 18.99 1.09 -16.37
N SER A 221 19.54 0.51 -17.42
CA SER A 221 20.14 1.24 -18.53
C SER A 221 19.10 2.02 -19.38
N ARG A 222 17.84 1.62 -19.31
CA ARG A 222 16.72 2.23 -20.02
C ARG A 222 15.52 2.44 -19.08
N PRO A 223 15.63 3.39 -18.14
CA PRO A 223 14.58 3.68 -17.16
C PRO A 223 13.30 4.20 -17.82
N ASP A 224 13.42 4.70 -19.06
CA ASP A 224 12.29 5.11 -19.89
C ASP A 224 11.37 3.96 -20.32
N LEU A 225 11.85 2.71 -20.29
CA LEU A 225 11.12 1.53 -20.77
C LEU A 225 10.49 0.69 -19.67
N VAL A 226 10.93 0.82 -18.43
CA VAL A 226 10.52 -0.09 -17.34
C VAL A 226 9.96 0.66 -16.12
N LEU A 227 9.17 -0.04 -15.30
CA LEU A 227 8.67 0.45 -14.03
C LEU A 227 9.19 -0.41 -12.89
N GLU A 228 9.51 0.17 -11.75
CA GLU A 228 9.82 -0.56 -10.51
C GLU A 228 8.57 -1.28 -9.96
N CYS A 229 7.43 -0.59 -10.01
CA CYS A 229 6.14 -1.13 -9.65
C CYS A 229 5.07 -0.48 -10.54
N SER A 230 4.28 -1.31 -11.19
CA SER A 230 3.17 -0.89 -12.06
C SER A 230 2.08 -0.15 -11.29
N PRO A 231 1.32 0.75 -11.94
CA PRO A 231 0.20 1.44 -11.32
C PRO A 231 -0.79 0.51 -10.66
N HIS A 232 -1.08 0.74 -9.38
CA HIS A 232 -2.01 -0.05 -8.58
C HIS A 232 -2.54 0.75 -7.38
N SER A 233 -3.54 0.20 -6.72
CA SER A 233 -3.96 0.57 -5.37
C SER A 233 -3.80 -0.63 -4.44
N ASP A 234 -3.65 -0.39 -3.13
CA ASP A 234 -3.45 -1.46 -2.16
C ASP A 234 -4.78 -2.06 -1.69
N GLY A 235 -4.88 -3.40 -1.65
CA GLY A 235 -6.06 -4.11 -1.14
C GLY A 235 -6.16 -4.20 0.39
N THR A 236 -5.49 -3.32 1.10
CA THR A 236 -5.30 -3.31 2.55
C THR A 236 -6.28 -2.35 3.25
N SER A 237 -6.27 -2.32 4.58
CA SER A 237 -6.86 -1.20 5.32
C SER A 237 -6.02 0.06 5.11
N PHE A 238 -4.72 -0.05 5.33
CA PHE A 238 -3.72 0.96 5.03
C PHE A 238 -2.33 0.31 4.98
N THR A 239 -1.39 1.03 4.39
CA THR A 239 0.00 0.60 4.25
C THR A 239 0.93 1.59 4.93
N LEU A 240 1.96 1.07 5.61
CA LEU A 240 3.09 1.84 6.14
C LEU A 240 4.30 1.52 5.27
N LEU A 241 4.81 2.51 4.55
CA LEU A 241 5.93 2.33 3.63
C LEU A 241 7.18 3.02 4.16
N LEU A 242 8.22 2.24 4.44
CA LEU A 242 9.58 2.72 4.62
C LEU A 242 10.28 2.73 3.26
N GLN A 243 10.82 3.86 2.85
CA GLN A 243 11.57 4.03 1.60
C GLN A 243 12.99 4.52 1.88
N ASP A 244 13.85 4.48 0.86
CA ASP A 244 15.17 5.09 0.96
C ASP A 244 15.06 6.61 1.13
N ASP A 245 15.97 7.19 1.94
CA ASP A 245 15.89 8.59 2.35
C ASP A 245 16.32 9.58 1.27
N ASP A 246 17.09 9.12 0.26
CA ASP A 246 17.71 9.98 -0.75
C ASP A 246 17.30 9.64 -2.20
N VAL A 247 16.38 8.70 -2.40
CA VAL A 247 15.95 8.27 -3.73
C VAL A 247 14.44 8.39 -3.91
N THR A 248 14.03 9.35 -4.73
CA THR A 248 12.62 9.49 -5.12
C THR A 248 12.27 8.43 -6.17
N GLY A 249 11.32 7.54 -5.86
CA GLY A 249 10.82 6.53 -6.78
C GLY A 249 9.29 6.41 -6.75
N LEU A 250 8.68 6.64 -5.58
CA LEU A 250 7.22 6.59 -5.41
C LEU A 250 6.56 7.78 -6.13
N GLN A 251 5.52 7.48 -6.92
CA GLN A 251 4.61 8.47 -7.51
C GLN A 251 3.17 8.11 -7.18
N ILE A 252 2.37 9.10 -6.85
CA ILE A 252 0.93 8.97 -6.60
C ILE A 252 0.14 9.69 -7.68
N LYS A 253 -1.06 9.21 -8.00
CA LYS A 253 -1.94 9.84 -8.96
C LYS A 253 -2.84 10.85 -8.25
N HIS A 254 -2.57 12.13 -8.48
CA HIS A 254 -3.37 13.22 -7.92
C HIS A 254 -3.84 14.14 -9.04
N ASN A 255 -5.16 14.39 -9.12
CA ASN A 255 -5.80 15.18 -10.18
C ASN A 255 -5.34 14.77 -11.60
N GLU A 256 -5.40 13.45 -11.88
CA GLU A 256 -5.00 12.81 -13.15
C GLU A 256 -3.52 12.95 -13.52
N ALA A 257 -2.68 13.46 -12.64
CA ALA A 257 -1.24 13.58 -12.86
C ALA A 257 -0.43 12.76 -11.84
N TRP A 258 0.75 12.32 -12.24
CA TRP A 258 1.68 11.61 -11.36
C TRP A 258 2.54 12.59 -10.57
N VAL A 259 2.39 12.57 -9.26
CA VAL A 259 3.11 13.42 -8.30
C VAL A 259 4.16 12.58 -7.59
N PRO A 260 5.46 12.93 -7.72
CA PRO A 260 6.52 12.25 -6.98
C PRO A 260 6.45 12.58 -5.49
N VAL A 261 6.63 11.55 -4.64
CA VAL A 261 6.70 11.70 -3.19
C VAL A 261 8.17 11.79 -2.78
N LYS A 262 8.64 13.00 -2.50
CA LYS A 262 10.02 13.24 -2.05
C LYS A 262 10.22 12.62 -0.67
N PRO A 263 11.25 11.78 -0.45
CA PRO A 263 11.52 11.21 0.86
C PRO A 263 11.86 12.29 1.89
N ILE A 264 11.37 12.11 3.11
CA ILE A 264 11.86 12.82 4.30
C ILE A 264 12.65 11.80 5.11
N PRO A 265 13.90 12.07 5.50
CA PRO A 265 14.71 11.15 6.27
C PRO A 265 13.99 10.64 7.52
N ASN A 266 14.08 9.33 7.76
CA ASN A 266 13.42 8.68 8.90
C ASN A 266 11.90 8.86 8.96
N SER A 267 11.22 9.18 7.87
CA SER A 267 9.77 9.20 7.79
C SER A 267 9.21 7.88 7.27
N LEU A 268 7.92 7.68 7.50
CA LEU A 268 7.14 6.63 6.86
C LEU A 268 6.08 7.28 5.96
N VAL A 269 5.85 6.72 4.79
CA VAL A 269 4.68 7.08 3.98
C VAL A 269 3.51 6.19 4.41
N VAL A 270 2.35 6.80 4.60
CA VAL A 270 1.11 6.08 4.89
C VAL A 270 0.15 6.30 3.74
N ASN A 271 -0.46 5.22 3.27
CA ASN A 271 -1.54 5.31 2.30
C ASN A 271 -2.76 4.49 2.73
N ILE A 272 -3.91 5.03 2.40
CA ILE A 272 -5.21 4.38 2.56
C ILE A 272 -5.35 3.30 1.51
N GLY A 273 -5.79 2.12 1.91
CA GLY A 273 -6.00 0.99 1.02
C GLY A 273 -7.47 0.80 0.60
N ASP A 274 -7.69 -0.09 -0.37
CA ASP A 274 -9.02 -0.34 -0.98
C ASP A 274 -10.02 -0.99 -0.02
N ALA A 275 -9.57 -1.87 0.90
CA ALA A 275 -10.47 -2.40 1.95
C ALA A 275 -11.15 -1.25 2.71
N THR A 276 -10.66 -0.11 2.46
CA THR A 276 -11.03 1.18 2.95
C THR A 276 -11.59 2.11 1.85
N GLU A 277 -11.51 1.78 0.53
CA GLU A 277 -11.96 2.66 -0.59
C GLU A 277 -13.25 2.24 -1.32
N VAL A 278 -13.92 3.21 -1.96
CA VAL A 278 -14.79 3.06 -3.14
C VAL A 278 -15.23 4.36 -3.84
N ILE A 279 -15.68 4.25 -5.11
CA ILE A 279 -15.84 5.30 -6.13
C ILE A 279 -17.07 6.18 -5.95
N TYR A 280 -16.89 7.46 -6.26
CA TYR A 280 -17.86 8.52 -6.35
C TYR A 280 -18.59 8.50 -7.72
N ILE A 281 -19.93 8.45 -7.73
CA ILE A 281 -20.71 8.86 -8.89
C ILE A 281 -21.40 10.18 -8.55
N TYR A 282 -21.05 11.22 -9.29
CA TYR A 282 -21.75 12.51 -9.22
C TYR A 282 -23.19 12.33 -9.69
N VAL A 283 -24.13 12.43 -8.78
CA VAL A 283 -25.50 12.82 -9.13
C VAL A 283 -25.62 14.31 -8.83
N THR A 284 -25.53 15.11 -9.87
CA THR A 284 -25.79 16.54 -9.77
C THR A 284 -27.29 16.75 -9.56
N TYR A 285 -27.69 17.03 -8.32
CA TYR A 285 -28.93 17.72 -8.06
C TYR A 285 -28.62 19.16 -7.71
N GLU A 286 -29.12 20.08 -8.52
CA GLU A 286 -29.20 21.50 -8.20
C GLU A 286 -30.03 21.68 -6.92
N PHE A 287 -29.41 22.08 -5.83
CA PHE A 287 -30.10 22.62 -4.68
C PHE A 287 -29.41 23.87 -4.11
N ASP A 288 -30.24 24.77 -3.68
CA ASP A 288 -30.10 26.18 -3.39
C ASP A 288 -29.01 26.55 -2.33
N PHE A 289 -28.33 27.64 -2.58
CA PHE A 289 -27.06 28.11 -1.96
C PHE A 289 -27.19 28.72 -0.53
N LYS A 290 -28.28 28.57 0.17
CA LYS A 290 -28.51 29.30 1.44
C LYS A 290 -28.35 28.54 2.77
N LEU A 291 -28.04 27.23 2.76
CA LEU A 291 -27.90 26.43 3.99
C LEU A 291 -26.48 25.91 4.26
N ARG A 292 -25.46 26.55 3.75
CA ARG A 292 -24.08 26.04 3.67
C ARG A 292 -23.18 26.31 4.90
N THR A 293 -23.69 26.85 5.99
CA THR A 293 -22.81 27.36 7.05
C THR A 293 -22.83 26.57 8.38
N TYR A 294 -23.59 25.48 8.50
CA TYR A 294 -23.71 24.77 9.80
C TYR A 294 -23.58 23.24 9.74
N VAL A 295 -23.33 22.62 8.57
CA VAL A 295 -23.28 21.17 8.42
C VAL A 295 -21.84 20.61 8.22
N ASP A 296 -20.83 21.47 8.06
CA ASP A 296 -19.45 21.04 7.79
C ASP A 296 -18.72 20.40 8.99
N PHE A 297 -19.39 20.16 10.12
CA PHE A 297 -18.70 19.79 11.35
C PHE A 297 -18.84 18.32 11.80
N LEU A 298 -19.50 17.42 11.06
CA LEU A 298 -19.87 16.11 11.61
C LEU A 298 -19.63 14.87 10.76
N PHE A 299 -18.94 14.93 9.60
CA PHE A 299 -18.84 13.72 8.76
C PHE A 299 -17.41 13.38 8.38
N PHE A 300 -16.87 12.34 9.03
CA PHE A 300 -15.53 11.82 8.79
C PHE A 300 -15.51 10.29 8.73
N GLY A 301 -14.85 9.73 7.74
CA GLY A 301 -14.70 8.30 7.68
C GLY A 301 -13.84 7.74 6.52
N VAL A 302 -13.24 6.60 6.66
CA VAL A 302 -12.30 5.87 5.78
C VAL A 302 -13.03 5.12 4.65
N GLN A 303 -12.50 4.79 3.46
CA GLN A 303 -13.30 4.67 2.23
C GLN A 303 -14.34 3.51 2.04
N ILE A 304 -14.14 2.17 2.15
CA ILE A 304 -15.33 1.26 2.23
C ILE A 304 -16.02 1.44 3.57
N GLN A 305 -15.25 1.40 4.62
CA GLN A 305 -15.72 1.73 5.94
C GLN A 305 -16.12 3.19 6.03
N SER A 306 -15.56 4.07 5.21
CA SER A 306 -15.83 5.50 5.11
C SER A 306 -16.87 5.89 4.08
N ASN A 307 -17.53 4.93 3.51
CA ASN A 307 -18.55 5.17 2.50
C ASN A 307 -18.09 6.17 1.39
N GLY A 308 -16.82 6.11 1.00
CA GLY A 308 -16.26 6.89 -0.10
C GLY A 308 -15.55 8.20 0.26
N MET A 309 -15.44 8.57 1.54
CA MET A 309 -14.83 9.85 1.92
C MET A 309 -13.31 9.86 1.83
N TYR A 310 -12.62 8.80 2.24
CA TYR A 310 -11.17 8.69 2.16
C TYR A 310 -10.77 7.82 0.98
N LYS A 311 -9.76 8.29 0.25
CA LYS A 311 -9.41 7.73 -1.05
C LYS A 311 -8.23 6.77 -0.91
N SER A 312 -8.37 5.57 -1.44
CA SER A 312 -7.21 4.79 -1.85
C SER A 312 -6.73 5.35 -3.17
N ILE A 313 -5.49 5.72 -3.28
CA ILE A 313 -4.96 6.41 -4.46
C ILE A 313 -4.09 5.46 -5.27
N GLU A 314 -4.29 5.50 -6.59
CA GLU A 314 -3.42 4.80 -7.53
C GLU A 314 -2.00 5.35 -7.42
N HIS A 315 -1.04 4.43 -7.28
CA HIS A 315 0.37 4.79 -7.13
C HIS A 315 1.25 3.81 -7.90
N ARG A 316 2.47 4.24 -8.20
CA ARG A 316 3.48 3.47 -8.92
C ARG A 316 4.88 3.79 -8.41
N ALA A 317 5.86 3.00 -8.83
CA ALA A 317 7.26 3.32 -8.58
C ALA A 317 8.05 3.35 -9.90
N ILE A 318 8.90 4.36 -10.02
CA ILE A 318 9.74 4.60 -11.21
C ILE A 318 11.21 4.37 -10.87
N ILE A 319 11.96 3.95 -11.88
CA ILE A 319 13.39 3.65 -11.78
C ILE A 319 14.20 4.91 -11.50
N ASN A 320 15.16 4.78 -10.57
CA ASN A 320 16.26 5.71 -10.44
C ASN A 320 17.44 5.23 -11.31
N GLU A 321 17.98 6.13 -12.14
CA GLU A 321 19.07 5.81 -13.09
C GLU A 321 20.42 5.57 -12.42
N LYS A 322 20.63 6.15 -11.23
CA LYS A 322 21.95 6.28 -10.60
C LYS A 322 22.16 5.36 -9.42
N LYS A 323 21.10 5.08 -8.68
CA LYS A 323 21.17 4.30 -7.44
C LYS A 323 20.09 3.21 -7.42
N PRO A 324 20.41 2.00 -6.96
CA PRO A 324 19.39 1.02 -6.60
C PRO A 324 18.58 1.55 -5.40
N ARG A 325 17.38 1.04 -5.22
CA ARG A 325 16.48 1.47 -4.15
C ARG A 325 15.89 0.28 -3.41
N ILE A 326 15.68 0.45 -2.11
CA ILE A 326 14.92 -0.48 -1.26
C ILE A 326 13.62 0.22 -0.82
N SER A 327 12.54 -0.53 -0.77
CA SER A 327 11.34 -0.12 -0.05
C SER A 327 10.76 -1.28 0.74
N ILE A 328 10.14 -0.97 1.88
CA ILE A 328 9.55 -1.96 2.78
C ILE A 328 8.13 -1.53 3.07
N ALA A 329 7.18 -2.21 2.42
CA ALA A 329 5.75 -1.95 2.59
C ALA A 329 5.17 -2.90 3.65
N THR A 330 4.68 -2.32 4.73
CA THR A 330 3.96 -3.04 5.79
C THR A 330 2.47 -2.89 5.55
N PHE A 331 1.85 -3.94 5.09
CA PHE A 331 0.43 -4.02 4.80
C PHE A 331 -0.35 -4.39 6.05
N MET A 332 -1.34 -3.57 6.38
CA MET A 332 -2.26 -3.81 7.48
C MET A 332 -3.64 -4.16 6.94
N PHE A 333 -4.17 -5.31 7.30
CA PHE A 333 -5.45 -5.77 6.77
C PHE A 333 -6.34 -6.44 7.83
N PRO A 334 -7.68 -6.45 7.62
CA PRO A 334 -8.63 -7.12 8.50
C PRO A 334 -8.39 -8.63 8.57
N ASP A 335 -9.04 -9.31 9.50
CA ASP A 335 -9.11 -10.76 9.48
C ASP A 335 -9.85 -11.25 8.22
N ASP A 336 -9.45 -12.41 7.66
CA ASP A 336 -9.99 -12.95 6.40
C ASP A 336 -11.49 -13.16 6.44
N GLU A 337 -12.02 -13.66 7.57
CA GLU A 337 -13.45 -13.93 7.75
C GLU A 337 -14.25 -12.69 8.14
N GLN A 338 -13.57 -11.57 8.37
CA GLN A 338 -14.24 -10.34 8.78
C GLN A 338 -15.03 -9.75 7.62
N GLU A 339 -16.26 -9.37 7.90
CA GLU A 339 -17.09 -8.62 6.97
C GLU A 339 -16.65 -7.14 6.98
N ILE A 340 -16.34 -6.61 5.80
CA ILE A 340 -16.04 -5.20 5.57
C ILE A 340 -17.21 -4.54 4.86
N GLY A 341 -17.57 -3.35 5.29
CA GLY A 341 -18.67 -2.55 4.71
C GLY A 341 -18.69 -1.16 5.34
N PRO A 342 -19.52 -0.24 4.80
CA PRO A 342 -19.65 1.10 5.35
C PRO A 342 -20.07 1.08 6.84
N VAL A 343 -19.37 1.90 7.63
CA VAL A 343 -19.70 2.07 9.04
C VAL A 343 -21.01 2.87 9.15
N GLU A 344 -21.92 2.47 10.03
CA GLU A 344 -23.25 3.11 10.14
C GLU A 344 -23.19 4.61 10.38
N THR A 345 -22.22 5.09 11.16
CA THR A 345 -22.00 6.52 11.38
C THR A 345 -21.62 7.30 10.13
N MET A 346 -21.29 6.61 9.05
CA MET A 346 -20.86 7.17 7.77
C MET A 346 -21.96 7.11 6.69
N ILE A 347 -23.14 6.62 7.05
CA ILE A 347 -24.28 6.53 6.16
C ILE A 347 -25.29 7.59 6.59
N ASP A 348 -25.71 8.39 5.63
CA ASP A 348 -26.84 9.31 5.74
C ASP A 348 -27.69 9.12 4.49
N ASP A 349 -28.87 8.54 4.68
CA ASP A 349 -29.77 8.18 3.57
C ASP A 349 -30.18 9.37 2.71
N GLN A 350 -30.06 10.60 3.22
CA GLN A 350 -30.42 11.82 2.48
C GLN A 350 -29.26 12.42 1.70
N ASN A 351 -28.04 12.44 2.30
CA ASN A 351 -26.89 13.14 1.72
C ASN A 351 -25.73 12.20 1.36
N HIS A 352 -25.61 11.07 2.08
CA HIS A 352 -24.56 10.06 1.88
C HIS A 352 -25.15 8.65 2.01
N PRO A 353 -25.98 8.21 1.05
CA PRO A 353 -26.59 6.88 1.10
C PRO A 353 -25.52 5.79 1.10
N LYS A 354 -25.89 4.60 1.57
CA LYS A 354 -25.01 3.45 1.56
C LYS A 354 -24.56 3.13 0.13
N LEU A 355 -23.28 3.34 -0.18
CA LEU A 355 -22.71 3.15 -1.52
C LEU A 355 -22.26 1.71 -1.78
N TYR A 356 -22.04 0.93 -0.71
CA TYR A 356 -21.40 -0.37 -0.80
C TYR A 356 -22.14 -1.46 -0.06
N ARG A 357 -22.12 -2.65 -0.67
CA ARG A 357 -22.50 -3.87 0.03
C ARG A 357 -21.40 -4.31 1.01
N ASN A 358 -21.83 -4.98 2.06
CA ASN A 358 -20.88 -5.69 2.90
C ASN A 358 -20.34 -6.91 2.16
N ILE A 359 -19.06 -7.24 2.39
CA ILE A 359 -18.38 -8.39 1.80
C ILE A 359 -17.35 -8.94 2.79
N LYS A 360 -17.14 -10.26 2.80
CA LYS A 360 -16.02 -10.85 3.55
C LYS A 360 -14.69 -10.41 2.93
N TYR A 361 -13.73 -10.07 3.76
CA TYR A 361 -12.42 -9.58 3.29
C TYR A 361 -11.72 -10.62 2.41
N VAL A 362 -11.78 -11.90 2.76
CA VAL A 362 -11.20 -12.97 1.94
C VAL A 362 -11.80 -13.05 0.54
N ASP A 363 -13.10 -12.81 0.38
CA ASP A 363 -13.75 -12.84 -0.93
C ASP A 363 -13.35 -11.62 -1.77
N TYR A 364 -13.26 -10.46 -1.15
CA TYR A 364 -12.72 -9.26 -1.77
C TYR A 364 -11.29 -9.46 -2.29
N VAL A 365 -10.40 -9.99 -1.46
CA VAL A 365 -8.99 -10.27 -1.80
C VAL A 365 -8.91 -11.27 -2.96
N ARG A 366 -9.72 -12.34 -2.91
CA ARG A 366 -9.77 -13.36 -3.95
C ARG A 366 -10.20 -12.77 -5.30
N GLU A 367 -11.22 -11.94 -5.31
CA GLU A 367 -11.68 -11.28 -6.52
C GLU A 367 -10.64 -10.28 -7.06
N LYS A 368 -10.02 -9.47 -6.21
CA LYS A 368 -8.97 -8.53 -6.60
C LYS A 368 -7.80 -9.23 -7.28
N PHE A 369 -7.30 -10.32 -6.71
CA PHE A 369 -6.14 -11.04 -7.26
C PHE A 369 -6.48 -11.97 -8.42
N SER A 370 -7.75 -12.22 -8.72
CA SER A 370 -8.15 -12.95 -9.93
C SER A 370 -8.12 -12.09 -11.20
N ARG A 371 -7.99 -10.77 -11.07
CA ARG A 371 -7.98 -9.81 -12.17
C ARG A 371 -6.56 -9.31 -12.43
N LYS A 372 -6.31 -8.85 -13.66
CA LYS A 372 -5.07 -8.12 -13.99
C LYS A 372 -5.00 -6.83 -13.16
N MET A 373 -3.79 -6.36 -12.86
CA MET A 373 -3.58 -5.03 -12.29
C MET A 373 -3.95 -3.97 -13.36
N GLU A 374 -5.20 -3.56 -13.39
CA GLU A 374 -5.75 -2.53 -14.30
C GLU A 374 -6.27 -1.34 -13.47
N GLY A 375 -5.44 -0.81 -12.59
CA GLY A 375 -5.80 0.28 -11.69
C GLY A 375 -6.99 -0.09 -10.80
N LYS A 376 -8.03 0.75 -10.74
CA LYS A 376 -9.17 0.62 -9.83
C LYS A 376 -10.44 -0.01 -10.43
N ALA A 377 -10.41 -0.55 -11.64
CA ALA A 377 -11.60 -1.09 -12.31
C ALA A 377 -12.33 -2.19 -11.52
N HIS A 378 -11.62 -2.91 -10.64
CA HIS A 378 -12.19 -3.97 -9.80
C HIS A 378 -13.20 -3.45 -8.75
N LEU A 379 -13.08 -2.20 -8.31
CA LEU A 379 -13.94 -1.64 -7.25
C LEU A 379 -15.39 -1.39 -7.70
N GLN A 380 -15.62 -1.23 -8.99
CA GLN A 380 -16.95 -0.99 -9.56
C GLN A 380 -17.93 -2.16 -9.30
N SER A 381 -17.43 -3.38 -9.12
CA SER A 381 -18.29 -4.56 -8.88
C SER A 381 -18.90 -4.61 -7.48
N TYR A 382 -18.49 -3.75 -6.56
CA TYR A 382 -18.95 -3.74 -5.17
C TYR A 382 -19.93 -2.59 -4.86
N THR A 383 -20.27 -1.77 -5.84
CA THR A 383 -21.25 -0.68 -5.65
C THR A 383 -22.69 -1.21 -5.60
N THR A 384 -23.56 -0.58 -4.79
CA THR A 384 -24.98 -0.96 -4.66
C THR A 384 -25.80 -0.69 -5.93
N SER A 385 -25.28 0.08 -6.89
CA SER A 385 -25.94 0.38 -8.17
C SER A 385 -25.92 -0.76 -9.19
N ASN A 386 -25.23 -1.87 -8.90
CA ASN A 386 -25.17 -3.05 -9.77
C ASN A 386 -25.95 -4.27 -9.23
N SER A 387 -26.91 -4.06 -8.34
CA SER A 387 -27.82 -5.11 -7.81
C SER A 387 -29.21 -4.98 -8.42
#